data_4d8d2790abff2749954b6140970b3df2
#
_entry.id   4d8d2790abff2749954b6140970b3df2
#
_cell.length_a   1.000
_cell.length_b   1.000
_cell.length_c   1.000
_cell.angle_alpha   90.00
_cell.angle_beta   90.00
_cell.angle_gamma   90.00
#
_symmetry.space_group_name_H-M   'P 1'
#
loop_
_entity.id
_entity.type
_entity.pdbx_description
1 polymer ?
#
loop_
_entity_poly.entity_id
_entity_poly.type
_entity_poly.pdbx_seq_one_letter_code
_entity_poly.pdbx_strand_id
1 'polypeptide(L)'
;MDKCDGCVELNKMHGGTKTSDYYYTTSLGARLDSMDYALCALKSKGPAAKFKKRLGAKAVKSFEREAFNAHGILKSNDATTYRAISARGNYLGQDRADGSYSSKELCREFSAPNEHSLQKLKRLGRYYKGKPRLVYKYPFAKEPATEVTVYCDTDFAGCSQTRRSTSGGCVMVGGAQVKHWSKTQSTIALSSGEAELVGIGSGCAQGLGMQSLAADMGWQLKLSVHSDATAAIGIAKRRGLGKIRHLHCTDLWIQERVRNGDLQLHKILGTDNPADMYTKYVDAGIMEKALRKQNLFFMEGRAKLAPDTMGLKEQK
;
A
#
# COMPACT_ATOMS: atom_id res chain seq x y z
N MET A 1 10.54 -25.79 7.61
CA MET A 1 10.00 -24.81 8.61
C MET A 1 11.21 -24.29 9.37
N ASP A 2 11.80 -23.24 8.87
CA ASP A 2 12.98 -22.66 9.51
C ASP A 2 12.53 -21.89 10.75
N LYS A 3 12.89 -22.41 11.92
CA LYS A 3 12.69 -21.74 13.20
C LYS A 3 13.61 -20.52 13.20
N CYS A 4 13.11 -19.33 13.50
CA CYS A 4 13.98 -18.19 13.69
C CYS A 4 14.79 -18.42 14.99
N ASP A 5 16.08 -18.03 14.99
CA ASP A 5 16.98 -18.26 16.11
C ASP A 5 16.46 -17.70 17.44
N GLY A 6 15.82 -16.55 17.42
CA GLY A 6 15.18 -15.97 18.62
C GLY A 6 14.03 -16.80 19.18
N CYS A 7 13.26 -17.52 18.35
CA CYS A 7 12.20 -18.42 18.82
C CYS A 7 12.74 -19.68 19.49
N VAL A 8 13.95 -20.12 19.14
CA VAL A 8 14.61 -21.26 19.74
C VAL A 8 15.18 -20.91 21.11
N GLU A 9 15.76 -19.72 21.27
CA GLU A 9 16.30 -19.26 22.55
C GLU A 9 15.21 -19.04 23.59
N LEU A 10 14.08 -18.39 23.23
CA LEU A 10 12.95 -18.22 24.13
C LEU A 10 12.38 -19.55 24.64
N ASN A 11 12.32 -20.58 23.79
CA ASN A 11 11.91 -21.92 24.21
C ASN A 11 12.89 -22.59 25.19
N LYS A 12 14.19 -22.29 25.07
CA LYS A 12 15.22 -22.80 26.02
C LYS A 12 15.18 -22.12 27.37
N MET A 13 14.92 -20.81 27.39
CA MET A 13 14.86 -20.00 28.63
C MET A 13 13.66 -20.34 29.54
N HIS A 14 12.55 -20.82 28.97
CA HIS A 14 11.30 -21.05 29.68
C HIS A 14 10.86 -22.52 29.85
N GLY A 15 11.78 -23.47 29.73
CA GLY A 15 11.56 -24.85 30.17
C GLY A 15 10.58 -25.70 29.36
N GLY A 16 10.34 -25.38 28.08
CA GLY A 16 9.83 -26.32 27.08
C GLY A 16 8.44 -26.93 27.25
N THR A 17 7.52 -26.33 28.02
CA THR A 17 6.14 -26.79 28.09
C THR A 17 5.29 -26.19 26.97
N LYS A 18 4.47 -27.03 26.31
CA LYS A 18 3.68 -26.72 25.10
C LYS A 18 2.47 -25.83 25.32
N THR A 19 2.41 -24.99 26.34
CA THR A 19 1.24 -24.20 26.64
C THR A 19 1.42 -22.74 26.25
N SER A 20 0.33 -22.16 25.78
CA SER A 20 0.17 -20.85 25.16
C SER A 20 0.34 -19.65 26.10
N ASP A 21 0.89 -19.82 27.30
CA ASP A 21 0.87 -18.82 28.37
C ASP A 21 2.22 -18.11 28.60
N TYR A 22 3.11 -18.12 27.62
CA TYR A 22 4.44 -17.50 27.68
C TYR A 22 4.46 -15.97 27.66
N TYR A 23 3.38 -15.34 27.95
CA TYR A 23 3.24 -13.92 27.75
C TYR A 23 3.12 -13.19 29.08
N TYR A 24 4.03 -12.27 29.29
CA TYR A 24 3.91 -11.18 30.25
C TYR A 24 4.52 -11.39 31.64
N THR A 25 5.84 -11.54 31.71
CA THR A 25 6.59 -11.15 32.89
C THR A 25 7.38 -9.86 32.61
N THR A 26 7.32 -8.98 33.55
CA THR A 26 7.50 -7.54 33.53
C THR A 26 8.95 -7.04 33.62
N SER A 27 9.92 -7.62 32.93
CA SER A 27 11.27 -7.04 32.82
C SER A 27 11.55 -6.48 31.42
N LEU A 28 12.32 -5.42 31.33
CA LEU A 28 12.63 -4.72 30.06
C LEU A 28 13.30 -5.64 29.05
N GLY A 29 14.14 -6.59 29.49
CA GLY A 29 14.77 -7.61 28.64
C GLY A 29 13.74 -8.57 28.05
N ALA A 30 12.86 -9.13 28.88
CA ALA A 30 11.78 -10.01 28.42
C ALA A 30 10.78 -9.30 27.48
N ARG A 31 10.68 -7.97 27.54
CA ARG A 31 9.89 -7.18 26.58
C ARG A 31 10.53 -7.10 25.20
N LEU A 32 11.84 -6.97 25.08
CA LEU A 32 12.54 -6.96 23.80
C LEU A 32 12.44 -8.33 23.12
N ASP A 33 12.67 -9.41 23.87
CA ASP A 33 12.56 -10.77 23.37
C ASP A 33 11.13 -11.14 23.00
N SER A 34 10.12 -10.67 23.76
CA SER A 34 8.71 -10.85 23.43
C SER A 34 8.28 -10.01 22.23
N MET A 35 8.91 -8.85 21.98
CA MET A 35 8.68 -8.03 20.80
C MET A 35 9.24 -8.68 19.55
N ASP A 36 10.43 -9.28 19.61
CA ASP A 36 11.02 -10.00 18.49
C ASP A 36 10.22 -11.27 18.15
N TYR A 37 9.74 -11.97 19.16
CA TYR A 37 8.82 -13.09 18.99
C TYR A 37 7.48 -12.65 18.39
N ALA A 38 6.89 -11.56 18.86
CA ALA A 38 5.66 -11.02 18.30
C ALA A 38 5.84 -10.57 16.84
N LEU A 39 6.99 -9.97 16.48
CA LEU A 39 7.34 -9.61 15.12
C LEU A 39 7.53 -10.84 14.21
N CYS A 40 8.18 -11.89 14.71
CA CYS A 40 8.26 -13.18 14.04
C CYS A 40 6.87 -13.81 13.86
N ALA A 41 6.05 -13.78 14.91
CA ALA A 41 4.69 -14.31 14.90
C ALA A 41 3.78 -13.57 13.91
N LEU A 42 3.94 -12.25 13.77
CA LEU A 42 3.21 -11.44 12.79
C LEU A 42 3.57 -11.76 11.34
N LYS A 43 4.74 -12.37 11.10
CA LYS A 43 5.28 -12.69 9.77
C LYS A 43 5.05 -14.13 9.33
N SER A 44 4.60 -15.02 10.22
CA SER A 44 4.47 -16.45 9.96
C SER A 44 3.03 -16.90 9.66
N LYS A 45 2.89 -17.99 8.90
CA LYS A 45 1.64 -18.74 8.73
C LYS A 45 1.58 -19.82 9.81
N GLY A 46 0.44 -20.08 10.42
CA GLY A 46 0.27 -21.14 11.41
C GLY A 46 -0.17 -20.65 12.80
N PRO A 47 0.34 -21.22 13.91
CA PRO A 47 -0.06 -20.87 15.27
C PRO A 47 0.03 -19.37 15.58
N ALA A 48 0.97 -18.69 14.96
CA ALA A 48 1.16 -17.25 15.04
C ALA A 48 0.04 -16.43 14.37
N ALA A 49 -0.65 -16.97 13.37
CA ALA A 49 -1.83 -16.33 12.80
C ALA A 49 -3.00 -16.27 13.79
N LYS A 50 -3.11 -17.27 14.68
CA LYS A 50 -4.09 -17.28 15.78
C LYS A 50 -3.78 -16.20 16.83
N PHE A 51 -2.49 -15.94 17.07
CA PHE A 51 -2.03 -14.87 17.96
C PHE A 51 -2.37 -13.47 17.41
N LYS A 52 -2.11 -13.24 16.12
CA LYS A 52 -2.49 -12.00 15.41
C LYS A 52 -4.00 -11.73 15.51
N LYS A 53 -4.82 -12.77 15.39
CA LYS A 53 -6.28 -12.67 15.50
C LYS A 53 -6.74 -12.33 16.95
N ARG A 54 -6.01 -12.80 17.98
CA ARG A 54 -6.29 -12.50 19.40
C ARG A 54 -5.90 -11.09 19.81
N LEU A 55 -4.75 -10.58 19.32
CA LEU A 55 -4.25 -9.24 19.67
C LEU A 55 -5.09 -8.09 19.15
N GLY A 56 -5.84 -8.29 18.07
CA GLY A 56 -6.56 -7.23 17.39
C GLY A 56 -5.62 -6.22 16.68
N ALA A 57 -6.16 -5.53 15.68
CA ALA A 57 -5.37 -4.60 14.84
C ALA A 57 -4.71 -3.45 15.62
N LYS A 58 -5.31 -3.03 16.74
CA LYS A 58 -4.82 -1.91 17.57
C LYS A 58 -3.55 -2.28 18.34
N ALA A 59 -3.50 -3.49 18.90
CA ALA A 59 -2.33 -3.99 19.60
C ALA A 59 -1.18 -4.29 18.65
N VAL A 60 -1.45 -4.85 17.46
CA VAL A 60 -0.44 -5.06 16.42
C VAL A 60 0.24 -3.75 16.02
N LYS A 61 -0.53 -2.68 15.80
CA LYS A 61 0.03 -1.35 15.47
C LYS A 61 0.83 -0.74 16.63
N SER A 62 0.48 -1.02 17.88
CA SER A 62 1.27 -0.62 19.06
C SER A 62 2.63 -1.32 19.08
N PHE A 63 2.67 -2.63 18.89
CA PHE A 63 3.92 -3.40 18.81
C PHE A 63 4.83 -2.95 17.66
N GLU A 64 4.26 -2.67 16.49
CA GLU A 64 5.04 -2.15 15.36
C GLU A 64 5.67 -0.79 15.67
N ARG A 65 4.98 0.06 16.41
CA ARG A 65 5.49 1.37 16.85
C ARG A 65 6.60 1.23 17.89
N GLU A 66 6.41 0.36 18.87
CA GLU A 66 7.42 0.10 19.91
C GLU A 66 8.68 -0.52 19.32
N ALA A 67 8.54 -1.48 18.39
CA ALA A 67 9.64 -2.07 17.66
C ALA A 67 10.39 -1.04 16.82
N PHE A 68 9.71 -0.12 16.16
CA PHE A 68 10.34 0.96 15.42
C PHE A 68 11.18 1.87 16.34
N ASN A 69 10.66 2.21 17.51
CA ASN A 69 11.34 3.09 18.48
C ASN A 69 12.51 2.38 19.18
N ALA A 70 12.51 1.05 19.29
CA ALA A 70 13.57 0.28 19.91
C ALA A 70 14.82 0.15 19.02
N HIS A 71 14.68 0.33 17.70
CA HIS A 71 15.80 0.24 16.78
C HIS A 71 16.53 1.58 16.66
N GLY A 72 17.84 1.58 16.94
CA GLY A 72 18.69 2.77 16.83
C GLY A 72 18.70 3.36 15.39
N ILE A 73 18.86 4.68 15.31
CA ILE A 73 19.03 5.39 14.04
C ILE A 73 20.28 4.86 13.34
N LEU A 74 20.20 4.67 12.01
CA LEU A 74 21.33 4.23 11.20
C LEU A 74 22.48 5.24 11.27
N LYS A 75 23.71 4.73 11.21
CA LYS A 75 24.91 5.57 11.05
C LYS A 75 24.82 6.38 9.73
N SER A 76 25.51 7.49 9.68
CA SER A 76 25.42 8.45 8.55
C SER A 76 25.56 7.79 7.16
N ASN A 77 26.57 6.93 6.97
CA ASN A 77 26.80 6.25 5.69
C ASN A 77 25.68 5.29 5.32
N ASP A 78 25.19 4.51 6.30
CA ASP A 78 24.09 3.56 6.10
C ASP A 78 22.78 4.30 5.82
N ALA A 79 22.54 5.41 6.52
CA ALA A 79 21.39 6.26 6.30
C ALA A 79 21.40 6.90 4.89
N THR A 80 22.58 7.32 4.40
CA THR A 80 22.76 7.84 3.03
C THR A 80 22.49 6.77 2.00
N THR A 81 23.04 5.56 2.19
CA THR A 81 22.81 4.41 1.33
C THR A 81 21.33 4.00 1.32
N TYR A 82 20.70 3.97 2.49
CA TYR A 82 19.26 3.72 2.61
C TYR A 82 18.43 4.69 1.78
N ARG A 83 18.67 6.00 1.95
CA ARG A 83 17.95 7.05 1.20
C ARG A 83 18.13 6.89 -0.31
N ALA A 84 19.37 6.68 -0.75
CA ALA A 84 19.70 6.53 -2.19
C ALA A 84 18.98 5.32 -2.81
N ILE A 85 19.00 4.15 -2.14
CA ILE A 85 18.35 2.95 -2.67
C ILE A 85 16.83 3.06 -2.59
N SER A 86 16.29 3.61 -1.50
CA SER A 86 14.83 3.80 -1.36
C SER A 86 14.29 4.81 -2.37
N ALA A 87 15.05 5.87 -2.71
CA ALA A 87 14.68 6.82 -3.77
C ALA A 87 14.62 6.13 -5.15
N ARG A 88 15.58 5.25 -5.46
CA ARG A 88 15.54 4.41 -6.67
C ARG A 88 14.34 3.46 -6.65
N GLY A 89 14.01 2.87 -5.50
CA GLY A 89 12.82 2.05 -5.31
C GLY A 89 11.53 2.84 -5.57
N ASN A 90 11.47 4.09 -5.14
CA ASN A 90 10.32 4.97 -5.38
C ASN A 90 10.17 5.35 -6.86
N TYR A 91 11.29 5.62 -7.55
CA TYR A 91 11.29 5.84 -8.99
C TYR A 91 10.80 4.60 -9.74
N LEU A 92 11.35 3.43 -9.41
CA LEU A 92 10.91 2.16 -9.98
C LEU A 92 9.44 1.84 -9.65
N GLY A 93 8.96 2.28 -8.49
CA GLY A 93 7.57 2.10 -8.05
C GLY A 93 6.53 2.77 -8.95
N GLN A 94 6.93 3.66 -9.86
CA GLN A 94 6.05 4.24 -10.87
C GLN A 94 5.75 3.25 -11.99
N ASP A 95 6.71 2.39 -12.34
CA ASP A 95 6.56 1.34 -13.35
C ASP A 95 6.25 -0.03 -12.74
N ARG A 96 6.40 -0.16 -11.42
CA ARG A 96 6.17 -1.38 -10.64
C ARG A 96 5.02 -1.15 -9.67
N ALA A 97 3.81 -1.27 -10.17
CA ALA A 97 2.57 -1.12 -9.40
C ALA A 97 2.55 -1.98 -8.12
N ASP A 98 3.08 -3.21 -8.22
CA ASP A 98 3.22 -4.17 -7.13
C ASP A 98 4.14 -3.71 -5.99
N GLY A 99 5.07 -2.79 -6.25
CA GLY A 99 5.99 -2.21 -5.27
C GLY A 99 5.64 -0.80 -4.81
N SER A 100 4.63 -0.17 -5.38
CA SER A 100 4.29 1.24 -5.16
C SER A 100 4.05 1.58 -3.67
N TYR A 101 3.21 0.80 -2.97
CA TYR A 101 2.95 1.00 -1.55
C TYR A 101 4.22 0.82 -0.69
N SER A 102 4.97 -0.26 -0.94
CA SER A 102 6.19 -0.54 -0.19
C SER A 102 7.25 0.54 -0.38
N SER A 103 7.42 1.04 -1.61
CA SER A 103 8.36 2.12 -1.93
C SER A 103 7.97 3.42 -1.22
N LYS A 104 6.69 3.78 -1.23
CA LYS A 104 6.16 4.94 -0.50
C LYS A 104 6.42 4.83 1.00
N GLU A 105 6.20 3.64 1.61
CA GLU A 105 6.46 3.43 3.03
C GLU A 105 7.95 3.56 3.39
N LEU A 106 8.87 3.13 2.52
CA LEU A 106 10.31 3.34 2.72
C LEU A 106 10.68 4.83 2.67
N CYS A 107 10.11 5.59 1.73
CA CYS A 107 10.39 7.02 1.61
C CYS A 107 9.92 7.83 2.83
N ARG A 108 8.89 7.37 3.54
CA ARG A 108 8.43 8.01 4.77
C ARG A 108 9.46 8.00 5.91
N GLU A 109 10.38 7.06 5.88
CA GLU A 109 11.42 6.89 6.91
C GLU A 109 12.74 7.61 6.56
N PHE A 110 12.76 8.47 5.53
CA PHE A 110 13.97 9.18 5.06
C PHE A 110 14.60 10.10 6.10
N SER A 111 13.80 10.75 6.94
CA SER A 111 14.30 11.69 7.96
C SER A 111 15.14 11.00 9.02
N ALA A 112 14.69 9.84 9.50
CA ALA A 112 15.34 9.09 10.56
C ALA A 112 15.25 7.57 10.29
N PRO A 113 16.00 7.06 9.28
CA PRO A 113 15.98 5.63 8.99
C PRO A 113 16.70 4.86 10.10
N ASN A 114 16.16 3.68 10.43
CA ASN A 114 16.70 2.78 11.44
C ASN A 114 16.92 1.36 10.86
N GLU A 115 17.40 0.43 11.68
CA GLU A 115 17.63 -0.95 11.25
C GLU A 115 16.37 -1.64 10.72
N HIS A 116 15.20 -1.33 11.28
CA HIS A 116 13.93 -1.85 10.79
C HIS A 116 13.60 -1.32 9.39
N SER A 117 13.88 -0.04 9.12
CA SER A 117 13.78 0.57 7.80
C SER A 117 14.66 -0.16 6.78
N LEU A 118 15.91 -0.46 7.17
CA LEU A 118 16.86 -1.19 6.34
C LEU A 118 16.38 -2.63 6.05
N GLN A 119 15.78 -3.31 7.02
CA GLN A 119 15.19 -4.63 6.81
C GLN A 119 14.01 -4.60 5.83
N LYS A 120 13.15 -3.58 5.91
CA LYS A 120 12.07 -3.37 4.92
C LYS A 120 12.63 -3.16 3.51
N LEU A 121 13.68 -2.34 3.39
CA LEU A 121 14.37 -2.11 2.11
C LEU A 121 14.97 -3.40 1.54
N LYS A 122 15.68 -4.18 2.36
CA LYS A 122 16.21 -5.50 1.98
C LYS A 122 15.09 -6.46 1.54
N ARG A 123 13.92 -6.39 2.18
CA ARG A 123 12.74 -7.19 1.80
C ARG A 123 12.24 -6.79 0.41
N LEU A 124 12.10 -5.51 0.12
CA LEU A 124 11.69 -5.02 -1.20
C LEU A 124 12.70 -5.44 -2.28
N GLY A 125 14.00 -5.33 -2.01
CA GLY A 125 15.05 -5.80 -2.91
C GLY A 125 14.97 -7.30 -3.22
N ARG A 126 14.74 -8.14 -2.18
CA ARG A 126 14.52 -9.59 -2.38
C ARG A 126 13.26 -9.88 -3.16
N TYR A 127 12.20 -9.12 -2.94
CA TYR A 127 10.95 -9.23 -3.69
C TYR A 127 11.18 -8.96 -5.18
N TYR A 128 11.83 -7.85 -5.53
CA TYR A 128 12.13 -7.52 -6.91
C TYR A 128 13.10 -8.52 -7.58
N LYS A 129 14.05 -9.09 -6.81
CA LYS A 129 14.90 -10.19 -7.30
C LYS A 129 14.08 -11.45 -7.63
N GLY A 130 13.10 -11.79 -6.79
CA GLY A 130 12.23 -12.96 -7.00
C GLY A 130 11.11 -12.75 -8.02
N LYS A 131 10.74 -11.50 -8.29
CA LYS A 131 9.71 -11.10 -9.28
C LYS A 131 10.29 -9.98 -10.17
N PRO A 132 11.29 -10.29 -11.02
CA PRO A 132 12.06 -9.27 -11.72
C PRO A 132 11.26 -8.53 -12.78
N ARG A 133 10.20 -9.14 -13.32
CA ARG A 133 9.45 -8.61 -14.45
C ARG A 133 7.95 -8.56 -14.16
N LEU A 134 7.38 -7.35 -14.22
CA LEU A 134 5.95 -7.10 -14.30
C LEU A 134 5.64 -6.54 -15.69
N VAL A 135 4.63 -7.10 -16.36
CA VAL A 135 4.25 -6.72 -17.72
C VAL A 135 2.86 -6.10 -17.69
N TYR A 136 2.73 -4.94 -18.26
CA TYR A 136 1.46 -4.27 -18.56
C TYR A 136 0.95 -4.77 -19.91
N LYS A 137 -0.23 -5.36 -19.93
CA LYS A 137 -0.86 -5.82 -21.15
C LYS A 137 -1.94 -4.82 -21.57
N TYR A 138 -1.74 -4.18 -22.70
CA TYR A 138 -2.72 -3.31 -23.32
C TYR A 138 -3.48 -4.15 -24.37
N PRO A 139 -4.75 -4.52 -24.11
CA PRO A 139 -5.52 -5.30 -25.06
C PRO A 139 -5.82 -4.45 -26.30
N PHE A 140 -5.61 -5.03 -27.47
CA PHE A 140 -6.09 -4.42 -28.69
C PHE A 140 -7.62 -4.56 -28.73
N ALA A 141 -8.30 -3.43 -28.81
CA ALA A 141 -9.75 -3.38 -28.96
C ALA A 141 -10.10 -2.82 -30.34
N LYS A 142 -11.13 -3.41 -31.01
CA LYS A 142 -11.64 -2.90 -32.27
C LYS A 142 -12.32 -1.54 -32.08
N GLU A 143 -13.05 -1.41 -30.98
CA GLU A 143 -13.73 -0.15 -30.62
C GLU A 143 -12.88 0.62 -29.63
N PRO A 144 -12.80 1.96 -29.73
CA PRO A 144 -12.10 2.79 -28.78
C PRO A 144 -12.73 2.71 -27.40
N ALA A 145 -11.92 2.93 -26.37
CA ALA A 145 -12.43 3.03 -24.99
C ALA A 145 -13.42 4.20 -24.89
N THR A 146 -14.50 3.98 -24.15
CA THR A 146 -15.56 4.99 -23.92
C THR A 146 -15.56 5.52 -22.49
N GLU A 147 -14.72 4.92 -21.60
CA GLU A 147 -14.76 5.20 -20.20
C GLU A 147 -13.35 5.17 -19.56
N VAL A 148 -13.15 6.08 -18.61
CA VAL A 148 -12.08 6.04 -17.61
C VAL A 148 -12.66 5.41 -16.34
N THR A 149 -12.12 4.30 -15.91
CA THR A 149 -12.52 3.63 -14.66
C THR A 149 -11.45 3.85 -13.60
N VAL A 150 -11.83 4.37 -12.45
CA VAL A 150 -10.93 4.59 -11.30
C VAL A 150 -11.32 3.69 -10.14
N TYR A 151 -10.37 2.96 -9.59
CA TYR A 151 -10.53 2.24 -8.33
C TYR A 151 -9.75 2.98 -7.24
N CYS A 152 -10.38 3.21 -6.09
CA CYS A 152 -9.74 3.86 -4.95
C CYS A 152 -10.05 3.15 -3.64
N ASP A 153 -9.10 3.23 -2.72
CA ASP A 153 -9.17 2.67 -1.36
C ASP A 153 -8.42 3.59 -0.39
N THR A 154 -8.72 3.45 0.90
CA THR A 154 -8.01 4.18 1.95
C THR A 154 -7.79 3.31 3.19
N ASP A 155 -6.53 3.15 3.61
CA ASP A 155 -6.22 2.57 4.92
C ASP A 155 -6.31 3.64 6.01
N PHE A 156 -7.42 3.65 6.74
CA PHE A 156 -7.70 4.62 7.82
C PHE A 156 -6.67 4.52 8.94
N ALA A 157 -6.00 5.64 9.21
CA ALA A 157 -4.99 5.77 10.27
C ALA A 157 -3.91 4.66 10.23
N GLY A 158 -3.58 4.18 9.02
CA GLY A 158 -2.65 3.07 8.79
C GLY A 158 -1.23 3.34 9.27
N CYS A 159 -0.81 4.61 9.27
CA CYS A 159 0.48 4.98 9.84
C CYS A 159 0.48 4.89 11.37
N SER A 160 1.26 3.95 11.93
CA SER A 160 1.39 3.77 13.38
C SER A 160 1.99 4.98 14.09
N GLN A 161 2.90 5.71 13.43
CA GLN A 161 3.61 6.86 13.99
C GLN A 161 2.78 8.14 13.95
N THR A 162 2.26 8.51 12.76
CA THR A 162 1.60 9.80 12.54
C THR A 162 0.08 9.71 12.57
N ARG A 163 -0.49 8.51 12.59
CA ARG A 163 -1.94 8.23 12.50
C ARG A 163 -2.59 8.77 11.21
N ARG A 164 -1.79 9.16 10.23
CA ARG A 164 -2.29 9.56 8.91
C ARG A 164 -2.74 8.36 8.11
N SER A 165 -3.77 8.55 7.33
CA SER A 165 -4.31 7.56 6.41
C SER A 165 -3.49 7.47 5.12
N THR A 166 -3.61 6.36 4.41
CA THR A 166 -3.03 6.20 3.07
C THR A 166 -4.14 6.07 2.06
N SER A 167 -4.18 6.95 1.07
CA SER A 167 -5.04 6.80 -0.10
C SER A 167 -4.27 6.18 -1.25
N GLY A 168 -4.89 5.27 -1.97
CA GLY A 168 -4.31 4.62 -3.13
C GLY A 168 -5.36 4.28 -4.16
N GLY A 169 -4.90 3.99 -5.37
CA GLY A 169 -5.79 3.59 -6.44
C GLY A 169 -5.11 3.41 -7.78
N CYS A 170 -5.93 3.10 -8.76
CA CYS A 170 -5.51 2.98 -10.15
C CYS A 170 -6.55 3.55 -11.10
N VAL A 171 -6.07 4.01 -12.25
CA VAL A 171 -6.87 4.48 -13.37
C VAL A 171 -6.74 3.47 -14.50
N MET A 172 -7.87 3.04 -15.02
CA MET A 172 -8.00 2.08 -16.12
C MET A 172 -8.61 2.75 -17.34
N VAL A 173 -8.09 2.45 -18.51
CA VAL A 173 -8.67 2.84 -19.81
C VAL A 173 -8.60 1.64 -20.73
N GLY A 174 -9.69 1.29 -21.39
CA GLY A 174 -9.73 0.14 -22.29
C GLY A 174 -9.36 -1.20 -21.64
N GLY A 175 -9.66 -1.36 -20.34
CA GLY A 175 -9.35 -2.55 -19.56
C GLY A 175 -7.90 -2.68 -19.10
N ALA A 176 -7.03 -1.69 -19.37
CA ALA A 176 -5.64 -1.69 -18.95
C ALA A 176 -5.37 -0.56 -17.95
N GLN A 177 -4.46 -0.80 -17.00
CA GLN A 177 -3.98 0.23 -16.09
C GLN A 177 -3.09 1.22 -16.85
N VAL A 178 -3.43 2.51 -16.72
CA VAL A 178 -2.66 3.63 -17.29
C VAL A 178 -1.97 4.46 -16.20
N LYS A 179 -2.45 4.39 -14.96
CA LYS A 179 -1.88 5.10 -13.81
C LYS A 179 -2.21 4.39 -12.52
N HIS A 180 -1.33 4.54 -11.53
CA HIS A 180 -1.60 4.15 -10.14
C HIS A 180 -0.95 5.13 -9.18
N TRP A 181 -1.37 5.09 -7.91
CA TRP A 181 -0.77 5.89 -6.85
C TRP A 181 -0.92 5.23 -5.49
N SER A 182 -0.01 5.59 -4.61
CA SER A 182 -0.06 5.34 -3.18
C SER A 182 0.44 6.57 -2.46
N LYS A 183 -0.40 7.24 -1.66
CA LYS A 183 -0.07 8.52 -1.04
C LYS A 183 -0.57 8.59 0.39
N THR A 184 0.28 9.05 1.31
CA THR A 184 -0.14 9.40 2.67
C THR A 184 -0.95 10.68 2.63
N GLN A 185 -2.12 10.70 3.29
CA GLN A 185 -2.95 11.90 3.41
C GLN A 185 -2.23 12.97 4.23
N SER A 186 -2.43 14.24 3.86
CA SER A 186 -1.81 15.39 4.55
C SER A 186 -2.42 15.66 5.92
N THR A 187 -3.71 15.37 6.08
CA THR A 187 -4.49 15.55 7.30
C THR A 187 -4.68 14.23 8.05
N ILE A 188 -5.03 14.32 9.33
CA ILE A 188 -5.46 13.17 10.13
C ILE A 188 -6.99 13.16 10.11
N ALA A 189 -7.56 12.14 9.48
CA ALA A 189 -8.99 11.96 9.45
C ALA A 189 -9.51 11.49 10.83
N LEU A 190 -10.66 11.99 11.24
CA LEU A 190 -11.29 11.64 12.52
C LEU A 190 -12.17 10.38 12.43
N SER A 191 -12.51 9.97 11.20
CA SER A 191 -13.27 8.74 10.95
C SER A 191 -12.81 8.04 9.67
N SER A 192 -13.12 6.73 9.55
CA SER A 192 -12.85 5.99 8.31
C SER A 192 -13.61 6.58 7.12
N GLY A 193 -14.86 7.02 7.33
CA GLY A 193 -15.67 7.64 6.28
C GLY A 193 -15.08 8.94 5.74
N GLU A 194 -14.43 9.74 6.60
CA GLU A 194 -13.71 10.95 6.19
C GLU A 194 -12.45 10.60 5.40
N ALA A 195 -11.64 9.65 5.90
CA ALA A 195 -10.44 9.20 5.20
C ALA A 195 -10.77 8.66 3.81
N GLU A 196 -11.85 7.88 3.70
CA GLU A 196 -12.34 7.34 2.45
C GLU A 196 -12.86 8.43 1.51
N LEU A 197 -13.54 9.46 2.02
CA LEU A 197 -13.98 10.61 1.22
C LEU A 197 -12.80 11.33 0.59
N VAL A 198 -11.73 11.57 1.35
CA VAL A 198 -10.47 12.15 0.85
C VAL A 198 -9.85 11.24 -0.22
N GLY A 199 -9.89 9.90 -0.02
CA GLY A 199 -9.45 8.91 -1.00
C GLY A 199 -10.24 8.97 -2.30
N ILE A 200 -11.57 9.01 -2.21
CA ILE A 200 -12.46 9.16 -3.37
C ILE A 200 -12.18 10.49 -4.09
N GLY A 201 -12.03 11.61 -3.33
CA GLY A 201 -11.67 12.91 -3.89
C GLY A 201 -10.37 12.86 -4.69
N SER A 202 -9.35 12.20 -4.14
CA SER A 202 -8.09 11.98 -4.86
C SER A 202 -8.30 11.14 -6.14
N GLY A 203 -9.09 10.06 -6.07
CA GLY A 203 -9.43 9.24 -7.23
C GLY A 203 -10.16 10.02 -8.31
N CYS A 204 -11.15 10.83 -7.93
CA CYS A 204 -11.88 11.71 -8.86
C CYS A 204 -10.95 12.70 -9.56
N ALA A 205 -10.04 13.33 -8.83
CA ALA A 205 -9.07 14.26 -9.41
C ALA A 205 -8.16 13.57 -10.44
N GLN A 206 -7.69 12.34 -10.16
CA GLN A 206 -6.90 11.56 -11.11
C GLN A 206 -7.72 11.18 -12.36
N GLY A 207 -8.97 10.77 -12.16
CA GLY A 207 -9.87 10.40 -13.25
C GLY A 207 -10.23 11.58 -14.15
N LEU A 208 -10.58 12.73 -13.57
CA LEU A 208 -10.86 13.96 -14.32
C LEU A 208 -9.65 14.45 -15.10
N GLY A 209 -8.44 14.35 -14.50
CA GLY A 209 -7.20 14.66 -15.23
C GLY A 209 -6.97 13.74 -16.44
N MET A 210 -7.26 12.44 -16.31
CA MET A 210 -7.19 11.51 -17.42
C MET A 210 -8.25 11.79 -18.50
N GLN A 211 -9.47 12.12 -18.08
CA GLN A 211 -10.56 12.51 -18.97
C GLN A 211 -10.21 13.78 -19.76
N SER A 212 -9.61 14.78 -19.10
CA SER A 212 -9.13 16.00 -19.76
C SER A 212 -8.04 15.69 -20.78
N LEU A 213 -7.05 14.88 -20.40
CA LEU A 213 -5.98 14.44 -21.32
C LEU A 213 -6.55 13.71 -22.54
N ALA A 214 -7.55 12.83 -22.36
CA ALA A 214 -8.20 12.15 -23.45
C ALA A 214 -8.96 13.13 -24.37
N ALA A 215 -9.63 14.12 -23.79
CA ALA A 215 -10.33 15.17 -24.54
C ALA A 215 -9.37 16.01 -25.40
N ASP A 216 -8.18 16.35 -24.88
CA ASP A 216 -7.12 17.03 -25.62
C ASP A 216 -6.64 16.20 -26.85
N MET A 217 -6.74 14.87 -26.76
CA MET A 217 -6.46 13.96 -27.87
C MET A 217 -7.70 13.68 -28.77
N GLY A 218 -8.82 14.34 -28.53
CA GLY A 218 -10.05 14.18 -29.29
C GLY A 218 -10.97 13.04 -28.82
N TRP A 219 -10.72 12.45 -27.64
CA TRP A 219 -11.51 11.34 -27.10
C TRP A 219 -12.40 11.82 -25.95
N GLN A 220 -13.70 11.63 -26.09
CA GLN A 220 -14.67 11.92 -25.05
C GLN A 220 -14.95 10.66 -24.24
N LEU A 221 -14.38 10.59 -23.03
CA LEU A 221 -14.52 9.46 -22.12
C LEU A 221 -15.44 9.81 -20.95
N LYS A 222 -16.31 8.89 -20.54
CA LYS A 222 -17.06 8.99 -19.29
C LYS A 222 -16.13 8.65 -18.12
N LEU A 223 -16.43 9.13 -16.91
CA LEU A 223 -15.65 8.84 -15.72
C LEU A 223 -16.49 8.07 -14.71
N SER A 224 -16.01 6.86 -14.35
CA SER A 224 -16.56 6.03 -13.27
C SER A 224 -15.51 5.85 -12.17
N VAL A 225 -15.90 6.14 -10.94
CA VAL A 225 -15.04 5.98 -9.76
C VAL A 225 -15.64 4.94 -8.82
N HIS A 226 -14.85 3.94 -8.46
CA HIS A 226 -15.27 2.80 -7.65
C HIS A 226 -14.58 2.82 -6.28
N SER A 227 -15.37 2.68 -5.22
CA SER A 227 -14.91 2.51 -3.83
C SER A 227 -15.80 1.51 -3.10
N ASP A 228 -15.27 0.86 -2.09
CA ASP A 228 -16.04 -0.02 -1.20
C ASP A 228 -16.65 0.71 0.00
N ALA A 229 -16.34 1.99 0.17
CA ALA A 229 -16.78 2.82 1.30
C ALA A 229 -18.20 3.39 1.08
N THR A 230 -19.23 2.65 1.45
CA THR A 230 -20.65 3.09 1.31
C THR A 230 -20.91 4.44 1.97
N ALA A 231 -20.32 4.69 3.16
CA ALA A 231 -20.50 5.93 3.89
C ALA A 231 -19.91 7.14 3.11
N ALA A 232 -18.71 7.00 2.55
CA ALA A 232 -18.06 8.04 1.77
C ALA A 232 -18.80 8.33 0.46
N ILE A 233 -19.27 7.29 -0.24
CA ILE A 233 -20.12 7.43 -1.43
C ILE A 233 -21.41 8.18 -1.07
N GLY A 234 -22.04 7.86 0.07
CA GLY A 234 -23.24 8.55 0.55
C GLY A 234 -22.98 10.04 0.86
N ILE A 235 -21.80 10.38 1.40
CA ILE A 235 -21.39 11.76 1.64
C ILE A 235 -21.20 12.49 0.30
N ALA A 236 -20.52 11.88 -0.65
CA ALA A 236 -20.23 12.48 -1.95
C ALA A 236 -21.50 12.72 -2.81
N LYS A 237 -22.54 11.88 -2.64
CA LYS A 237 -23.80 12.01 -3.39
C LYS A 237 -24.84 12.98 -2.76
N ARG A 238 -24.67 13.35 -1.49
CA ARG A 238 -25.61 14.30 -0.82
C ARG A 238 -25.21 15.75 -1.06
N ARG A 239 -26.01 16.70 -0.53
CA ARG A 239 -25.68 18.12 -0.46
C ARG A 239 -25.16 18.48 0.93
N GLY A 240 -24.07 19.25 0.99
CA GLY A 240 -23.52 19.84 2.21
C GLY A 240 -22.91 18.85 3.19
N LEU A 241 -22.51 19.36 4.33
CA LEU A 241 -21.76 18.64 5.37
C LEU A 241 -22.57 17.53 6.06
N GLY A 242 -23.90 17.68 6.16
CA GLY A 242 -24.74 16.80 6.96
C GLY A 242 -24.34 16.79 8.43
N LYS A 243 -24.16 15.61 9.03
CA LYS A 243 -23.76 15.45 10.44
C LYS A 243 -22.27 15.64 10.68
N ILE A 244 -21.44 15.64 9.63
CA ILE A 244 -19.97 15.71 9.72
C ILE A 244 -19.55 17.17 9.54
N ARG A 245 -19.43 17.91 10.64
CA ARG A 245 -19.21 19.37 10.61
C ARG A 245 -17.76 19.82 10.42
N HIS A 246 -16.80 18.89 10.55
CA HIS A 246 -15.36 19.18 10.50
C HIS A 246 -14.71 18.95 9.12
N LEU A 247 -15.50 18.57 8.10
CA LEU A 247 -14.99 18.42 6.73
C LEU A 247 -14.61 19.79 6.16
N HIS A 248 -13.47 19.85 5.48
CA HIS A 248 -13.10 21.03 4.72
C HIS A 248 -13.97 21.19 3.48
N CYS A 249 -14.24 22.45 3.09
CA CYS A 249 -15.00 22.72 1.86
C CYS A 249 -14.35 22.10 0.63
N THR A 250 -13.02 21.99 0.62
CA THR A 250 -12.25 21.32 -0.44
C THR A 250 -12.61 19.85 -0.61
N ASP A 251 -13.08 19.18 0.44
CA ASP A 251 -13.51 17.77 0.36
C ASP A 251 -14.92 17.63 -0.22
N LEU A 252 -15.66 18.75 -0.33
CA LEU A 252 -17.04 18.77 -0.82
C LEU A 252 -17.17 19.10 -2.30
N TRP A 253 -16.08 19.51 -2.99
CA TRP A 253 -16.12 19.81 -4.43
C TRP A 253 -16.63 18.59 -5.24
N ILE A 254 -16.38 17.39 -4.75
CA ILE A 254 -16.86 16.14 -5.35
C ILE A 254 -18.39 16.07 -5.44
N GLN A 255 -19.10 16.66 -4.45
CA GLN A 255 -20.56 16.70 -4.45
C GLN A 255 -21.09 17.50 -5.64
N GLU A 256 -20.39 18.57 -6.02
CA GLU A 256 -20.71 19.37 -7.20
C GLU A 256 -20.47 18.57 -8.47
N ARG A 257 -19.31 17.91 -8.59
CA ARG A 257 -18.95 17.12 -9.77
C ARG A 257 -19.93 15.95 -10.00
N VAL A 258 -20.30 15.25 -8.93
CA VAL A 258 -21.31 14.18 -9.00
C VAL A 258 -22.67 14.73 -9.45
N ARG A 259 -23.08 15.88 -8.92
CA ARG A 259 -24.37 16.53 -9.27
C ARG A 259 -24.42 17.01 -10.69
N ASN A 260 -23.33 17.55 -11.19
CA ASN A 260 -23.22 18.01 -12.58
C ASN A 260 -23.14 16.86 -13.58
N GLY A 261 -22.95 15.61 -13.11
CA GLY A 261 -22.78 14.45 -13.98
C GLY A 261 -21.39 14.31 -14.57
N ASP A 262 -20.41 15.07 -14.09
CA ASP A 262 -19.02 15.02 -14.56
C ASP A 262 -18.38 13.64 -14.30
N LEU A 263 -18.88 12.92 -13.29
CA LEU A 263 -18.45 11.57 -12.92
C LEU A 263 -19.57 10.77 -12.25
N GLN A 264 -19.42 9.45 -12.27
CA GLN A 264 -20.31 8.52 -11.58
C GLN A 264 -19.56 7.81 -10.47
N LEU A 265 -20.20 7.66 -9.30
CA LEU A 265 -19.66 6.91 -8.17
C LEU A 265 -20.35 5.55 -8.05
N HIS A 266 -19.57 4.50 -8.01
CA HIS A 266 -20.04 3.12 -7.90
C HIS A 266 -19.47 2.45 -6.67
N LYS A 267 -20.28 1.57 -6.07
CA LYS A 267 -19.80 0.68 -5.00
C LYS A 267 -19.20 -0.57 -5.62
N ILE A 268 -18.04 -0.98 -5.08
CA ILE A 268 -17.42 -2.28 -5.36
C ILE A 268 -17.34 -3.09 -4.07
N LEU A 269 -17.29 -4.42 -4.17
CA LEU A 269 -16.98 -5.27 -3.02
C LEU A 269 -15.49 -5.10 -2.64
N GLY A 270 -15.20 -4.99 -1.33
CA GLY A 270 -13.82 -4.82 -0.86
C GLY A 270 -12.90 -5.94 -1.32
N THR A 271 -13.38 -7.20 -1.38
CA THR A 271 -12.62 -8.35 -1.91
C THR A 271 -12.28 -8.25 -3.40
N ASP A 272 -12.95 -7.35 -4.11
CA ASP A 272 -12.79 -7.13 -5.55
C ASP A 272 -12.14 -5.79 -5.87
N ASN A 273 -11.85 -4.98 -4.86
CA ASN A 273 -11.19 -3.69 -5.05
C ASN A 273 -9.67 -3.87 -5.32
N PRO A 274 -9.17 -3.63 -6.54
CA PRO A 274 -7.75 -3.76 -6.83
C PRO A 274 -6.91 -2.67 -6.13
N ALA A 275 -7.53 -1.61 -5.62
CA ALA A 275 -6.85 -0.51 -4.97
C ALA A 275 -6.27 -0.87 -3.59
N ASP A 276 -6.70 -1.95 -2.96
CA ASP A 276 -6.20 -2.45 -1.67
C ASP A 276 -4.67 -2.59 -1.64
N MET A 277 -4.07 -3.02 -2.74
CA MET A 277 -2.60 -3.20 -2.82
C MET A 277 -1.82 -1.90 -2.76
N TYR A 278 -2.45 -0.76 -2.96
CA TYR A 278 -1.83 0.58 -2.91
C TYR A 278 -1.97 1.26 -1.55
N THR A 279 -2.73 0.69 -0.62
CA THR A 279 -3.01 1.30 0.68
C THR A 279 -2.47 0.50 1.86
N LYS A 280 -2.27 -0.80 1.69
CA LYS A 280 -1.83 -1.72 2.74
C LYS A 280 -0.99 -2.87 2.19
N TYR A 281 -0.28 -3.57 3.09
CA TYR A 281 0.37 -4.84 2.73
C TYR A 281 -0.69 -5.93 2.54
N VAL A 282 -0.68 -6.56 1.38
CA VAL A 282 -1.59 -7.65 1.02
C VAL A 282 -0.82 -8.97 0.83
N ASP A 283 -1.52 -10.09 0.97
CA ASP A 283 -0.95 -11.41 0.67
C ASP A 283 -0.72 -11.58 -0.84
N ALA A 284 0.21 -12.48 -1.20
CA ALA A 284 0.60 -12.71 -2.60
C ALA A 284 -0.60 -13.05 -3.51
N GLY A 285 -1.54 -13.88 -3.03
CA GLY A 285 -2.74 -14.24 -3.80
C GLY A 285 -3.67 -13.05 -4.05
N ILE A 286 -3.84 -12.17 -3.05
CA ILE A 286 -4.64 -10.94 -3.20
C ILE A 286 -3.94 -9.99 -4.18
N MET A 287 -2.62 -9.84 -4.08
CA MET A 287 -1.84 -9.02 -5.00
C MET A 287 -1.95 -9.53 -6.44
N GLU A 288 -1.79 -10.82 -6.68
CA GLU A 288 -1.91 -11.39 -8.03
C GLU A 288 -3.32 -11.21 -8.60
N LYS A 289 -4.38 -11.39 -7.78
CA LYS A 289 -5.75 -11.13 -8.19
C LYS A 289 -5.93 -9.66 -8.60
N ALA A 290 -5.42 -8.73 -7.77
CA ALA A 290 -5.49 -7.30 -8.03
C ALA A 290 -4.72 -6.91 -9.31
N LEU A 291 -3.51 -7.43 -9.50
CA LEU A 291 -2.71 -7.18 -10.71
C LEU A 291 -3.40 -7.72 -11.97
N ARG A 292 -3.93 -8.95 -11.94
CA ARG A 292 -4.68 -9.53 -13.08
C ARG A 292 -5.89 -8.68 -13.48
N LYS A 293 -6.60 -8.13 -12.50
CA LYS A 293 -7.73 -7.23 -12.73
C LYS A 293 -7.33 -5.94 -13.44
N GLN A 294 -6.07 -5.56 -13.32
CA GLN A 294 -5.46 -4.38 -13.94
C GLN A 294 -4.70 -4.71 -15.23
N ASN A 295 -4.80 -5.93 -15.74
CA ASN A 295 -4.03 -6.45 -16.86
C ASN A 295 -2.51 -6.40 -16.66
N LEU A 296 -2.07 -6.69 -15.43
CA LEU A 296 -0.67 -6.78 -15.04
C LEU A 296 -0.31 -8.23 -14.70
N PHE A 297 0.82 -8.69 -15.21
CA PHE A 297 1.23 -10.08 -15.08
C PHE A 297 2.71 -10.20 -14.73
N PHE A 298 3.06 -11.09 -13.80
CA PHE A 298 4.43 -11.49 -13.62
C PHE A 298 4.83 -12.42 -14.77
N MET A 299 6.00 -12.15 -15.33
CA MET A 299 6.61 -13.00 -16.35
C MET A 299 8.03 -13.38 -15.93
N GLU A 300 8.45 -14.57 -16.32
CA GLU A 300 9.82 -15.01 -16.13
C GLU A 300 10.75 -14.45 -17.20
N GLY A 301 12.03 -14.47 -16.88
CA GLY A 301 13.07 -14.02 -17.80
C GLY A 301 13.08 -12.54 -18.07
N ARG A 302 13.90 -12.16 -19.03
CA ARG A 302 14.08 -10.76 -19.48
C ARG A 302 13.33 -10.54 -20.79
N ALA A 303 12.92 -9.30 -21.06
CA ALA A 303 12.31 -8.98 -22.33
C ALA A 303 13.32 -9.23 -23.48
N LYS A 304 12.86 -9.84 -24.58
CA LYS A 304 13.72 -10.17 -25.74
C LYS A 304 14.47 -8.95 -26.30
N LEU A 305 13.82 -7.78 -26.26
CA LEU A 305 14.38 -6.49 -26.74
C LEU A 305 15.09 -5.69 -25.62
N ALA A 306 15.22 -6.23 -24.41
CA ALA A 306 15.91 -5.51 -23.35
C ALA A 306 17.41 -5.39 -23.67
N PRO A 307 18.01 -4.19 -23.51
CA PRO A 307 19.43 -4.00 -23.78
C PRO A 307 20.29 -4.96 -22.96
N ASP A 308 21.29 -5.56 -23.56
CA ASP A 308 22.23 -6.39 -22.81
C ASP A 308 23.10 -5.49 -21.91
N THR A 309 22.92 -5.62 -20.60
CA THR A 309 23.67 -4.86 -19.61
C THR A 309 24.95 -5.56 -19.17
N MET A 310 25.20 -6.81 -19.65
CA MET A 310 26.41 -7.55 -19.29
C MET A 310 27.65 -6.95 -19.97
N GLY A 311 27.51 -6.35 -21.16
CA GLY A 311 28.59 -5.71 -21.87
C GLY A 311 29.04 -4.33 -21.32
N LEU A 312 28.30 -3.74 -20.36
CA LEU A 312 28.65 -2.46 -19.76
C LEU A 312 29.62 -2.56 -18.57
N LYS A 313 30.04 -3.77 -18.19
CA LYS A 313 30.97 -4.00 -17.08
C LYS A 313 32.45 -3.99 -17.47
N GLU A 314 32.79 -3.96 -18.74
CA GLU A 314 34.18 -4.02 -19.22
C GLU A 314 34.79 -2.65 -19.59
N GLN A 315 34.09 -1.53 -19.33
CA GLN A 315 34.64 -0.20 -19.56
C GLN A 315 34.74 0.59 -18.24
N LYS A 316 35.52 0.08 -17.29
CA LYS A 316 36.04 0.85 -16.16
C LYS A 316 37.50 0.53 -15.94
#